data_8ddea36810961d8aa8f9d8e39374b18e
#
_entry.id   8ddea36810961d8aa8f9d8e39374b18e
#
_cell.length_a   1.000
_cell.length_b   1.000
_cell.length_c   1.000
_cell.angle_alpha   90.00
_cell.angle_beta   90.00
_cell.angle_gamma   90.00
#
_symmetry.space_group_name_H-M   'P 1'
#
loop_
_entity.id
_entity.type
_entity.pdbx_description
1 polymer ?
#
loop_
_entity_poly.entity_id
_entity_poly.type
_entity_poly.pdbx_seq_one_letter_code
_entity_poly.pdbx_strand_id
1 'polypeptide(L)'
;MRRNASTVVVLAGPAPGEVLAALGRSMNVTLYRPERPAVQEGDGLAAAAEALQRAGRATSPYALVPADPLAAVAASWREMWDVSRQEGSAAFEQEAVTALAAWRAGRFELPDYYLVLAREDTGGPDFYLGPLRSARAHRVVLVPEQEPGQQAAGVLHALGSLRHGPWWPGLDEVIETARRFYPDSLAEGTATGPPPATPEAGRVRAG
;
A
#
# COMPACT_ATOMS: atom_id res chain seq x y z
N MET A 1 7.29 22.87 -3.48
CA MET A 1 7.28 22.01 -2.26
C MET A 1 6.63 22.80 -1.13
N ARG A 2 5.36 22.53 -0.80
CA ARG A 2 4.69 23.18 0.35
C ARG A 2 5.29 22.57 1.61
N ARG A 3 5.94 23.38 2.44
CA ARG A 3 6.24 22.96 3.82
C ARG A 3 4.92 23.03 4.60
N ASN A 4 4.26 21.91 4.75
CA ASN A 4 3.15 21.81 5.70
C ASN A 4 3.70 22.05 7.11
N ALA A 5 2.94 22.73 7.94
CA ALA A 5 3.29 22.93 9.34
C ALA A 5 3.20 21.61 10.14
N SER A 6 2.50 20.62 9.58
CA SER A 6 2.23 19.32 10.16
C SER A 6 2.86 18.21 9.33
N THR A 7 3.31 17.15 9.99
CA THR A 7 3.71 15.89 9.34
C THR A 7 2.45 15.05 9.11
N VAL A 8 2.11 14.79 7.85
CA VAL A 8 0.95 14.00 7.46
C VAL A 8 1.33 12.52 7.39
N VAL A 9 0.62 11.69 8.13
CA VAL A 9 0.92 10.26 8.25
C VAL A 9 -0.34 9.43 8.00
N VAL A 10 -0.26 8.50 7.08
CA VAL A 10 -1.31 7.50 6.87
C VAL A 10 -1.09 6.30 7.80
N LEU A 11 -2.14 5.87 8.48
CA LEU A 11 -2.18 4.60 9.18
C LEU A 11 -2.71 3.54 8.20
N ALA A 12 -1.80 2.76 7.64
CA ALA A 12 -2.15 1.69 6.71
C ALA A 12 -2.47 0.39 7.47
N GLY A 13 -3.49 -0.30 7.01
CA GLY A 13 -4.03 -1.48 7.68
C GLY A 13 -5.18 -1.13 8.63
N PRO A 14 -5.83 -2.16 9.19
CA PRO A 14 -6.97 -1.94 10.06
C PRO A 14 -6.53 -1.39 11.42
N ALA A 15 -6.98 -0.19 11.73
CA ALA A 15 -6.76 0.45 13.02
C ALA A 15 -7.99 0.20 13.92
N PRO A 16 -7.87 -0.56 15.01
CA PRO A 16 -8.96 -0.73 15.97
C PRO A 16 -9.48 0.61 16.49
N GLY A 17 -10.79 0.70 16.72
CA GLY A 17 -11.42 1.93 17.20
C GLY A 17 -10.80 2.45 18.51
N GLU A 18 -10.37 1.55 19.39
CA GLU A 18 -9.70 1.85 20.65
C GLU A 18 -8.32 2.49 20.45
N VAL A 19 -7.54 2.00 19.45
CA VAL A 19 -6.25 2.60 19.06
C VAL A 19 -6.48 4.02 18.56
N LEU A 20 -7.44 4.22 17.66
CA LEU A 20 -7.77 5.54 17.15
C LEU A 20 -8.29 6.48 18.24
N ALA A 21 -9.07 5.97 19.18
CA ALA A 21 -9.53 6.76 20.32
C ALA A 21 -8.38 7.17 21.25
N ALA A 22 -7.41 6.27 21.49
CA ALA A 22 -6.22 6.58 22.28
C ALA A 22 -5.33 7.63 21.59
N LEU A 23 -5.08 7.49 20.28
CA LEU A 23 -4.32 8.46 19.50
C LEU A 23 -4.98 9.84 19.46
N GLY A 24 -6.32 9.89 19.34
CA GLY A 24 -7.07 11.16 19.33
C GLY A 24 -7.04 11.94 20.65
N ARG A 25 -6.61 11.32 21.76
CA ARG A 25 -6.39 12.00 23.04
C ARG A 25 -4.98 12.58 23.21
N SER A 26 -4.07 12.30 22.28
CA SER A 26 -2.68 12.76 22.34
C SER A 26 -2.56 14.23 21.89
N MET A 27 -1.92 15.08 22.68
CA MET A 27 -1.85 16.54 22.42
C MET A 27 -1.17 16.92 21.10
N ASN A 28 -0.24 16.10 20.62
CA ASN A 28 0.56 16.40 19.41
C ASN A 28 -0.02 15.76 18.15
N VAL A 29 -1.18 15.12 18.25
CA VAL A 29 -1.78 14.33 17.17
C VAL A 29 -3.20 14.83 16.90
N THR A 30 -3.54 15.00 15.64
CA THR A 30 -4.92 15.21 15.19
C THR A 30 -5.29 14.11 14.20
N LEU A 31 -6.44 13.46 14.42
CA LEU A 31 -6.98 12.44 13.53
C LEU A 31 -7.90 13.05 12.49
N TYR A 32 -7.63 12.76 11.23
CA TYR A 32 -8.44 13.17 10.08
C TYR A 32 -9.13 11.95 9.48
N ARG A 33 -10.31 11.63 9.98
CA ARG A 33 -11.15 10.54 9.45
C ARG A 33 -11.94 11.02 8.23
N PRO A 34 -12.29 10.13 7.29
CA PRO A 34 -13.31 10.42 6.30
C PRO A 34 -14.59 10.89 6.97
N GLU A 35 -15.20 11.94 6.45
CA GLU A 35 -16.47 12.48 7.00
C GLU A 35 -17.65 11.58 6.66
N ARG A 36 -17.55 10.85 5.54
CA ARG A 36 -18.56 9.90 5.11
C ARG A 36 -17.94 8.50 5.05
N PRO A 37 -18.65 7.48 5.53
CA PRO A 37 -18.23 6.11 5.25
C PRO A 37 -18.30 5.87 3.73
N ALA A 38 -17.36 5.11 3.19
CA ALA A 38 -17.46 4.64 1.81
C ALA A 38 -18.73 3.78 1.68
N VAL A 39 -19.71 4.26 0.91
CA VAL A 39 -21.01 3.59 0.74
C VAL A 39 -21.01 2.72 -0.50
N GLN A 40 -20.12 3.00 -1.47
CA GLN A 40 -19.99 2.27 -2.73
C GLN A 40 -18.53 1.92 -3.02
N GLU A 41 -18.31 0.88 -3.81
CA GLU A 41 -17.00 0.60 -4.40
C GLU A 41 -16.51 1.83 -5.18
N GLY A 42 -15.28 2.29 -4.89
CA GLY A 42 -14.71 3.51 -5.47
C GLY A 42 -14.81 4.76 -4.58
N ASP A 43 -15.74 4.83 -3.63
CA ASP A 43 -15.86 5.98 -2.72
C ASP A 43 -14.67 6.08 -1.74
N GLY A 44 -14.00 4.97 -1.46
CA GLY A 44 -12.88 4.88 -0.51
C GLY A 44 -11.72 5.80 -0.89
N LEU A 45 -11.33 5.83 -2.17
CA LEU A 45 -10.26 6.71 -2.65
C LEU A 45 -10.63 8.19 -2.49
N ALA A 46 -11.84 8.59 -2.87
CA ALA A 46 -12.27 9.97 -2.77
C ALA A 46 -12.34 10.43 -1.30
N ALA A 47 -12.88 9.60 -0.41
CA ALA A 47 -12.98 9.89 1.02
C ALA A 47 -11.60 9.97 1.69
N ALA A 48 -10.66 9.09 1.32
CA ALA A 48 -9.28 9.12 1.79
C ALA A 48 -8.54 10.35 1.28
N ALA A 49 -8.71 10.70 -0.01
CA ALA A 49 -8.11 11.88 -0.61
C ALA A 49 -8.59 13.18 0.07
N GLU A 50 -9.88 13.30 0.39
CA GLU A 50 -10.44 14.42 1.12
C GLU A 50 -9.86 14.53 2.54
N ALA A 51 -9.75 13.39 3.26
CA ALA A 51 -9.15 13.35 4.57
C ALA A 51 -7.67 13.79 4.54
N LEU A 52 -6.89 13.35 3.55
CA LEU A 52 -5.50 13.78 3.33
C LEU A 52 -5.39 15.28 3.02
N GLN A 53 -6.27 15.82 2.18
CA GLN A 53 -6.27 17.26 1.89
C GLN A 53 -6.56 18.10 3.14
N ARG A 54 -7.47 17.64 4.03
CA ARG A 54 -7.72 18.29 5.32
C ARG A 54 -6.51 18.17 6.25
N ALA A 55 -5.88 17.00 6.32
CA ALA A 55 -4.67 16.76 7.09
C ALA A 55 -3.51 17.66 6.63
N GLY A 56 -3.38 17.92 5.33
CA GLY A 56 -2.37 18.82 4.77
C GLY A 56 -2.52 20.29 5.21
N ARG A 57 -3.63 20.65 5.83
CA ARG A 57 -3.89 21.99 6.41
C ARG A 57 -3.81 22.01 7.94
N ALA A 58 -3.41 20.89 8.54
CA ALA A 58 -3.30 20.77 10.00
C ALA A 58 -2.25 21.72 10.57
N THR A 59 -2.47 22.11 11.82
CA THR A 59 -1.54 22.92 12.61
C THR A 59 -0.88 22.12 13.74
N SER A 60 -1.41 20.92 14.05
CA SER A 60 -0.80 19.99 15.00
C SER A 60 0.52 19.44 14.46
N PRO A 61 1.48 19.05 15.29
CA PRO A 61 2.74 18.44 14.84
C PRO A 61 2.54 17.24 13.93
N TYR A 62 1.56 16.38 14.25
CA TYR A 62 1.21 15.19 13.45
C TYR A 62 -0.27 15.17 13.07
N ALA A 63 -0.54 14.98 11.79
CA ALA A 63 -1.87 14.75 11.24
C ALA A 63 -1.98 13.28 10.80
N LEU A 64 -2.71 12.46 11.54
CA LEU A 64 -2.91 11.05 11.24
C LEU A 64 -4.19 10.83 10.43
N VAL A 65 -4.10 10.06 9.37
CA VAL A 65 -5.20 9.72 8.48
C VAL A 65 -5.37 8.20 8.48
N PRO A 66 -6.42 7.65 9.11
CA PRO A 66 -6.70 6.22 9.11
C PRO A 66 -7.48 5.79 7.86
N ALA A 67 -7.21 6.42 6.73
CA ALA A 67 -7.77 6.11 5.43
C ALA A 67 -6.69 6.35 4.38
N ASP A 68 -6.50 5.38 3.50
CA ASP A 68 -5.44 5.42 2.51
C ASP A 68 -6.03 5.44 1.09
N PRO A 69 -5.68 6.42 0.24
CA PRO A 69 -6.09 6.42 -1.16
C PRO A 69 -5.52 5.25 -1.97
N LEU A 70 -4.48 4.56 -1.47
CA LEU A 70 -3.91 3.36 -2.08
C LEU A 70 -4.48 2.06 -1.52
N ALA A 71 -5.49 2.10 -0.62
CA ALA A 71 -6.03 0.91 0.03
C ALA A 71 -6.56 -0.14 -0.96
N ALA A 72 -7.28 0.29 -2.00
CA ALA A 72 -7.79 -0.61 -3.05
C ALA A 72 -6.65 -1.21 -3.89
N VAL A 73 -5.62 -0.41 -4.23
CA VAL A 73 -4.40 -0.88 -4.90
C VAL A 73 -3.69 -1.93 -4.05
N ALA A 74 -3.56 -1.68 -2.74
CA ALA A 74 -2.91 -2.61 -1.83
C ALA A 74 -3.70 -3.92 -1.65
N ALA A 75 -5.03 -3.83 -1.59
CA ALA A 75 -5.91 -4.99 -1.49
C ALA A 75 -5.83 -5.87 -2.75
N SER A 76 -6.03 -5.28 -3.93
CA SER A 76 -5.97 -6.00 -5.21
C SER A 76 -4.57 -6.56 -5.49
N TRP A 77 -3.50 -5.86 -5.08
CA TRP A 77 -2.14 -6.39 -5.17
C TRP A 77 -1.94 -7.63 -4.30
N ARG A 78 -2.51 -7.68 -3.09
CA ARG A 78 -2.49 -8.87 -2.23
C ARG A 78 -3.28 -10.02 -2.84
N GLU A 79 -4.46 -9.73 -3.39
CA GLU A 79 -5.30 -10.74 -4.03
C GLU A 79 -4.62 -11.47 -5.18
N MET A 80 -3.68 -10.83 -5.89
CA MET A 80 -2.89 -11.49 -6.93
C MET A 80 -2.09 -12.71 -6.42
N TRP A 81 -1.81 -12.78 -5.13
CA TRP A 81 -1.05 -13.88 -4.53
C TRP A 81 -1.95 -15.02 -4.05
N ASP A 82 -3.24 -14.73 -3.81
CA ASP A 82 -4.19 -15.68 -3.22
C ASP A 82 -5.14 -16.30 -4.26
N VAL A 83 -5.47 -15.57 -5.32
CA VAL A 83 -6.46 -15.98 -6.34
C VAL A 83 -5.78 -16.42 -7.64
N SER A 84 -6.56 -16.95 -8.60
CA SER A 84 -6.05 -17.24 -9.94
C SER A 84 -5.36 -15.98 -10.49
N ARG A 85 -4.09 -16.11 -10.81
CA ARG A 85 -3.17 -15.00 -11.07
C ARG A 85 -3.64 -14.01 -12.12
N GLN A 86 -4.44 -14.47 -13.07
CA GLN A 86 -4.90 -13.65 -14.17
C GLN A 86 -5.99 -12.66 -13.75
N GLU A 87 -6.89 -13.07 -12.87
CA GLU A 87 -7.98 -12.21 -12.35
C GLU A 87 -7.44 -11.16 -11.38
N GLY A 88 -6.53 -11.56 -10.48
CA GLY A 88 -5.90 -10.64 -9.53
C GLY A 88 -5.07 -9.55 -10.21
N SER A 89 -4.34 -9.90 -11.28
CA SER A 89 -3.57 -8.93 -12.05
C SER A 89 -4.46 -7.87 -12.73
N ALA A 90 -5.60 -8.27 -13.30
CA ALA A 90 -6.54 -7.34 -13.93
C ALA A 90 -7.16 -6.36 -12.91
N ALA A 91 -7.52 -6.85 -11.72
CA ALA A 91 -8.04 -6.02 -10.64
C ALA A 91 -6.99 -5.01 -10.16
N PHE A 92 -5.75 -5.44 -9.94
CA PHE A 92 -4.66 -4.54 -9.57
C PHE A 92 -4.43 -3.45 -10.63
N GLU A 93 -4.38 -3.78 -11.90
CA GLU A 93 -4.18 -2.80 -12.97
C GLU A 93 -5.33 -1.78 -13.02
N GLN A 94 -6.56 -2.22 -12.82
CA GLN A 94 -7.71 -1.32 -12.78
C GLN A 94 -7.62 -0.32 -11.62
N GLU A 95 -7.30 -0.79 -10.41
CA GLU A 95 -7.13 0.05 -9.24
C GLU A 95 -5.91 0.99 -9.37
N ALA A 96 -4.81 0.50 -9.94
CA ALA A 96 -3.63 1.30 -10.22
C ALA A 96 -3.93 2.44 -11.19
N VAL A 97 -4.67 2.18 -12.29
CA VAL A 97 -5.10 3.21 -13.25
C VAL A 97 -5.97 4.25 -12.57
N THR A 98 -6.92 3.83 -11.73
CA THR A 98 -7.82 4.71 -10.98
C THR A 98 -7.05 5.61 -10.02
N ALA A 99 -6.13 5.05 -9.24
CA ALA A 99 -5.30 5.80 -8.31
C ALA A 99 -4.36 6.79 -9.03
N LEU A 100 -3.71 6.35 -10.13
CA LEU A 100 -2.85 7.20 -10.95
C LEU A 100 -3.62 8.36 -11.58
N ALA A 101 -4.84 8.14 -12.07
CA ALA A 101 -5.69 9.19 -12.63
C ALA A 101 -6.05 10.24 -11.56
N ALA A 102 -6.42 9.80 -10.36
CA ALA A 102 -6.72 10.69 -9.25
C ALA A 102 -5.49 11.49 -8.79
N TRP A 103 -4.33 10.85 -8.69
CA TRP A 103 -3.06 11.50 -8.33
C TRP A 103 -2.64 12.53 -9.38
N ARG A 104 -2.67 12.20 -10.68
CA ARG A 104 -2.37 13.12 -11.77
C ARG A 104 -3.32 14.31 -11.84
N ALA A 105 -4.58 14.10 -11.45
CA ALA A 105 -5.58 15.17 -11.32
C ALA A 105 -5.38 16.03 -10.06
N GLY A 106 -4.35 15.76 -9.24
CA GLY A 106 -4.06 16.50 -8.01
C GLY A 106 -5.10 16.28 -6.90
N ARG A 107 -5.88 15.19 -6.97
CA ARG A 107 -6.89 14.90 -5.95
C ARG A 107 -6.27 14.50 -4.61
N PHE A 108 -5.08 13.91 -4.63
CA PHE A 108 -4.27 13.65 -3.43
C PHE A 108 -2.79 13.70 -3.75
N GLU A 109 -1.99 13.91 -2.72
CA GLU A 109 -0.54 13.72 -2.72
C GLU A 109 -0.20 12.57 -1.77
N LEU A 110 0.94 11.90 -1.98
CA LEU A 110 1.41 10.89 -1.03
C LEU A 110 1.69 11.55 0.33
N PRO A 111 1.37 10.88 1.46
CA PRO A 111 1.61 11.42 2.80
C PRO A 111 3.11 11.54 3.07
N ASP A 112 3.49 12.23 4.14
CA ASP A 112 4.89 12.24 4.56
C ASP A 112 5.39 10.84 4.92
N TYR A 113 4.55 10.05 5.61
CA TYR A 113 4.89 8.68 6.03
C TYR A 113 3.67 7.76 6.02
N TYR A 114 3.95 6.47 5.88
CA TYR A 114 3.03 5.38 6.18
C TYR A 114 3.46 4.68 7.46
N LEU A 115 2.57 4.57 8.43
CA LEU A 115 2.71 3.65 9.55
C LEU A 115 1.83 2.44 9.27
N VAL A 116 2.47 1.29 9.04
CA VAL A 116 1.78 0.03 8.72
C VAL A 116 1.49 -0.70 10.00
N LEU A 117 0.21 -0.83 10.34
CA LEU A 117 -0.23 -1.60 11.50
C LEU A 117 -0.23 -3.08 11.13
N ALA A 118 0.70 -3.83 11.71
CA ALA A 118 0.78 -5.28 11.49
C ALA A 118 -0.44 -5.99 12.09
N ARG A 119 -0.77 -7.15 11.51
CA ARG A 119 -1.74 -8.12 12.05
C ARG A 119 -1.10 -9.50 12.03
N GLU A 120 -1.39 -10.32 13.03
CA GLU A 120 -0.90 -11.70 13.12
C GLU A 120 -1.34 -12.57 11.93
N ASP A 121 -2.54 -12.31 11.38
CA ASP A 121 -3.14 -13.09 10.29
C ASP A 121 -2.62 -12.74 8.88
N THR A 122 -1.71 -11.78 8.74
CA THR A 122 -1.22 -11.37 7.41
C THR A 122 0.07 -12.10 7.03
N GLY A 123 0.02 -13.41 6.95
CA GLY A 123 1.16 -14.25 6.52
C GLY A 123 1.51 -14.16 5.03
N GLY A 124 0.90 -13.26 4.27
CA GLY A 124 1.14 -13.05 2.84
C GLY A 124 1.97 -11.81 2.53
N PRO A 125 2.32 -11.61 1.25
CA PRO A 125 3.01 -10.40 0.78
C PRO A 125 2.15 -9.16 1.04
N ASP A 126 2.80 -8.10 1.49
CA ASP A 126 2.18 -6.83 1.84
C ASP A 126 2.66 -5.71 0.93
N PHE A 127 1.73 -4.98 0.30
CA PHE A 127 2.04 -3.89 -0.62
C PHE A 127 2.87 -2.78 0.02
N TYR A 128 2.56 -2.45 1.27
CA TYR A 128 3.26 -1.36 1.97
C TYR A 128 4.67 -1.76 2.37
N LEU A 129 4.85 -2.98 2.88
CA LEU A 129 6.16 -3.49 3.34
C LEU A 129 7.03 -4.02 2.19
N GLY A 130 6.44 -4.38 1.07
CA GLY A 130 7.11 -4.79 -0.15
C GLY A 130 7.34 -3.59 -1.10
N PRO A 131 6.50 -3.42 -2.13
CA PRO A 131 6.67 -2.41 -3.16
C PRO A 131 6.84 -0.98 -2.66
N LEU A 132 5.94 -0.52 -1.78
CA LEU A 132 5.98 0.86 -1.30
C LEU A 132 7.24 1.15 -0.47
N ARG A 133 7.62 0.23 0.42
CA ARG A 133 8.85 0.35 1.21
C ARG A 133 10.10 0.29 0.34
N SER A 134 10.10 -0.52 -0.72
CA SER A 134 11.20 -0.56 -1.69
C SER A 134 11.39 0.75 -2.40
N ALA A 135 10.30 1.46 -2.72
CA ALA A 135 10.39 2.78 -3.31
C ALA A 135 11.01 3.81 -2.35
N ARG A 136 10.65 3.80 -1.05
CA ARG A 136 11.21 4.71 -0.01
C ARG A 136 11.17 4.08 1.38
N ALA A 137 12.20 3.33 1.72
CA ALA A 137 12.26 2.55 2.96
C ALA A 137 12.08 3.38 4.26
N HIS A 138 12.60 4.60 4.31
CA HIS A 138 12.53 5.45 5.49
C HIS A 138 11.16 6.12 5.71
N ARG A 139 10.25 6.03 4.72
CA ARG A 139 8.89 6.60 4.80
C ARG A 139 7.82 5.56 5.12
N VAL A 140 8.20 4.30 5.25
CA VAL A 140 7.28 3.21 5.62
C VAL A 140 7.80 2.56 6.91
N VAL A 141 7.04 2.71 7.99
CA VAL A 141 7.41 2.23 9.32
C VAL A 141 6.40 1.17 9.76
N LEU A 142 6.89 -0.01 10.08
CA LEU A 142 6.06 -1.08 10.66
C LEU A 142 5.80 -0.80 12.14
N VAL A 143 4.55 -0.83 12.54
CA VAL A 143 4.12 -0.85 13.93
C VAL A 143 3.62 -2.26 14.23
N PRO A 144 4.30 -3.03 15.09
CA PRO A 144 3.91 -4.39 15.42
C PRO A 144 2.49 -4.46 16.01
N GLU A 145 1.81 -5.58 15.77
CA GLU A 145 0.55 -5.87 16.43
C GLU A 145 0.78 -6.04 17.94
N GLN A 146 -0.06 -5.42 18.71
CA GLN A 146 -0.04 -5.45 20.18
C GLN A 146 -1.46 -5.16 20.68
N GLU A 147 -1.68 -5.35 21.98
CA GLU A 147 -2.88 -4.87 22.64
C GLU A 147 -3.15 -3.39 22.29
N PRO A 148 -4.41 -2.94 22.15
CA PRO A 148 -4.75 -1.62 21.62
C PRO A 148 -4.00 -0.44 22.27
N GLY A 149 -3.82 -0.48 23.59
CA GLY A 149 -3.09 0.55 24.31
C GLY A 149 -1.59 0.57 23.99
N GLN A 150 -0.99 -0.59 23.86
CA GLN A 150 0.43 -0.74 23.49
C GLN A 150 0.64 -0.38 22.01
N GLN A 151 -0.28 -0.78 21.13
CA GLN A 151 -0.22 -0.42 19.71
C GLN A 151 -0.33 1.10 19.53
N ALA A 152 -1.21 1.79 20.25
CA ALA A 152 -1.27 3.25 20.23
C ALA A 152 0.04 3.89 20.72
N ALA A 153 0.65 3.36 21.80
CA ALA A 153 1.96 3.80 22.27
C ALA A 153 3.06 3.53 21.24
N GLY A 154 3.02 2.38 20.53
CA GLY A 154 3.91 2.06 19.43
C GLY A 154 3.81 3.06 18.27
N VAL A 155 2.60 3.47 17.89
CA VAL A 155 2.37 4.54 16.91
C VAL A 155 3.01 5.85 17.37
N LEU A 156 2.75 6.29 18.61
CA LEU A 156 3.33 7.52 19.15
C LEU A 156 4.86 7.49 19.22
N HIS A 157 5.44 6.36 19.59
CA HIS A 157 6.89 6.14 19.56
C HIS A 157 7.43 6.25 18.13
N ALA A 158 6.77 5.61 17.16
CA ALA A 158 7.15 5.67 15.75
C ALA A 158 7.13 7.11 15.23
N LEU A 159 6.10 7.91 15.57
CA LEU A 159 6.01 9.32 15.22
C LEU A 159 7.21 10.14 15.74
N GLY A 160 7.65 9.87 16.96
CA GLY A 160 8.82 10.53 17.56
C GLY A 160 10.17 10.12 16.95
N SER A 161 10.21 9.03 16.19
CA SER A 161 11.43 8.45 15.58
C SER A 161 11.46 8.51 14.04
N LEU A 162 10.56 9.26 13.42
CA LEU A 162 10.52 9.41 11.96
C LEU A 162 11.81 9.99 11.41
N ARG A 163 12.35 9.36 10.39
CA ARG A 163 13.62 9.73 9.77
C ARG A 163 13.40 10.62 8.57
N HIS A 164 14.12 11.74 8.51
CA HIS A 164 14.16 12.55 7.31
C HIS A 164 14.91 11.83 6.17
N GLY A 165 14.51 12.12 4.95
CA GLY A 165 15.12 11.54 3.76
C GLY A 165 14.46 12.05 2.48
N PRO A 166 14.86 11.53 1.29
CA PRO A 166 14.27 11.91 0.03
C PRO A 166 12.75 11.76 0.04
N TRP A 167 12.07 12.64 -0.72
CA TRP A 167 10.63 12.54 -0.92
C TRP A 167 10.26 11.28 -1.72
N TRP A 168 8.99 10.97 -1.77
CA TRP A 168 8.49 9.91 -2.63
C TRP A 168 8.90 10.12 -4.08
N PRO A 169 9.11 9.07 -4.85
CA PRO A 169 9.07 9.15 -6.31
C PRO A 169 7.65 9.49 -6.77
N GLY A 170 7.45 9.65 -8.07
CA GLY A 170 6.09 9.72 -8.60
C GLY A 170 5.29 8.44 -8.28
N LEU A 171 3.97 8.56 -8.16
CA LEU A 171 3.13 7.38 -7.90
C LEU A 171 3.25 6.34 -9.03
N ASP A 172 3.50 6.76 -10.24
CA ASP A 172 3.78 5.91 -11.40
C ASP A 172 5.01 5.01 -11.17
N GLU A 173 6.08 5.54 -10.57
CA GLU A 173 7.28 4.76 -10.22
C GLU A 173 6.99 3.76 -9.08
N VAL A 174 6.12 4.12 -8.12
CA VAL A 174 5.68 3.20 -7.06
C VAL A 174 4.89 2.04 -7.65
N ILE A 175 3.93 2.33 -8.54
CA ILE A 175 3.13 1.29 -9.21
C ILE A 175 4.01 0.40 -10.09
N GLU A 176 4.95 0.98 -10.82
CA GLU A 176 5.91 0.20 -11.63
C GLU A 176 6.79 -0.69 -10.75
N THR A 177 7.18 -0.21 -9.57
CA THR A 177 7.87 -1.04 -8.59
C THR A 177 6.99 -2.19 -8.13
N ALA A 178 5.69 -1.96 -7.88
CA ALA A 178 4.75 -3.02 -7.49
C ALA A 178 4.61 -4.10 -8.57
N ARG A 179 4.63 -3.73 -9.85
CA ARG A 179 4.62 -4.67 -10.98
C ARG A 179 5.84 -5.58 -11.01
N ARG A 180 7.01 -5.09 -10.60
CA ARG A 180 8.25 -5.90 -10.55
C ARG A 180 8.24 -6.94 -9.44
N PHE A 181 7.38 -6.80 -8.45
CA PHE A 181 7.16 -7.80 -7.39
C PHE A 181 6.19 -8.90 -7.81
N TYR A 182 5.78 -8.98 -9.07
CA TYR A 182 4.95 -10.08 -9.53
C TYR A 182 5.64 -11.43 -9.31
N PRO A 183 4.89 -12.48 -8.93
CA PRO A 183 5.45 -13.82 -8.81
C PRO A 183 6.08 -14.23 -10.15
N ASP A 184 7.31 -14.76 -10.11
CA ASP A 184 8.07 -15.21 -11.31
C ASP A 184 7.29 -16.16 -12.22
N SER A 185 6.33 -16.86 -11.67
CA SER A 185 5.42 -17.76 -12.40
C SER A 185 4.43 -17.07 -13.34
N LEU A 186 4.31 -15.72 -13.35
CA LEU A 186 3.60 -14.97 -14.40
C LEU A 186 4.50 -14.71 -15.61
N ALA A 187 5.82 -14.72 -15.44
CA ALA A 187 6.78 -14.59 -16.53
C ALA A 187 6.91 -15.89 -17.37
N GLU A 188 6.62 -17.05 -16.78
CA GLU A 188 6.76 -18.36 -17.44
C GLU A 188 5.55 -18.78 -18.30
N GLY A 189 4.42 -18.09 -18.22
CA GLY A 189 3.20 -18.41 -18.98
C GLY A 189 3.29 -18.15 -20.49
N THR A 190 4.39 -17.59 -21.01
CA THR A 190 4.60 -17.30 -22.43
C THR A 190 5.61 -18.21 -23.14
N ALA A 191 6.21 -19.17 -22.46
CA ALA A 191 7.30 -19.97 -23.01
C ALA A 191 7.19 -21.48 -22.79
N THR A 192 6.00 -22.08 -22.90
CA THR A 192 5.94 -23.55 -22.97
C THR A 192 5.04 -23.98 -24.12
N GLY A 193 5.54 -23.76 -25.33
CA GLY A 193 5.17 -24.64 -26.45
C GLY A 193 5.74 -26.03 -26.16
N PRO A 194 5.05 -27.12 -26.55
CA PRO A 194 5.56 -28.47 -26.33
C PRO A 194 6.94 -28.60 -26.98
N PRO A 195 7.89 -29.31 -26.33
CA PRO A 195 9.21 -29.52 -26.91
C PRO A 195 9.08 -30.21 -28.28
N PRO A 196 9.91 -29.83 -29.28
CA PRO A 196 9.87 -30.47 -30.57
C PRO A 196 10.13 -31.97 -30.42
N ALA A 197 9.24 -32.77 -31.01
CA ALA A 197 9.35 -34.21 -31.02
C ALA A 197 10.72 -34.63 -31.52
N THR A 198 11.48 -35.36 -30.71
CA THR A 198 12.76 -35.95 -31.06
C THR A 198 12.52 -36.95 -32.21
N PRO A 199 13.18 -36.85 -33.36
CA PRO A 199 13.01 -37.82 -34.42
C PRO A 199 13.53 -39.20 -33.96
N GLU A 200 12.64 -40.19 -33.95
CA GLU A 200 13.03 -41.59 -33.70
C GLU A 200 14.15 -42.01 -34.65
N ALA A 201 15.29 -42.34 -34.04
CA ALA A 201 16.41 -42.94 -34.78
C ALA A 201 15.98 -44.29 -35.34
N GLY A 202 15.87 -44.36 -36.68
CA GLY A 202 15.50 -45.54 -37.40
C GLY A 202 16.38 -46.74 -37.02
N ARG A 203 15.73 -47.84 -36.62
CA ARG A 203 16.34 -49.14 -36.47
C ARG A 203 16.81 -49.64 -37.85
N VAL A 204 18.12 -49.64 -38.06
CA VAL A 204 18.75 -50.38 -39.13
C VAL A 204 18.63 -51.89 -38.80
N ARG A 205 17.82 -52.62 -39.59
CA ARG A 205 17.87 -54.08 -39.61
C ARG A 205 19.07 -54.53 -40.43
N ALA A 206 20.01 -55.21 -39.79
CA ALA A 206 20.99 -56.01 -40.48
C ALA A 206 20.33 -57.33 -40.93
N GLY A 207 20.44 -57.62 -42.24
CA GLY A 207 20.28 -58.93 -42.86
C GLY A 207 21.61 -59.63 -42.94
#